data_697df032d537a903e8bd2ce6c4f56f7b
#
_entry.id   697df032d537a903e8bd2ce6c4f56f7b
#
_cell.length_a   1.000
_cell.length_b   1.000
_cell.length_c   1.000
_cell.angle_alpha   90.00
_cell.angle_beta   90.00
_cell.angle_gamma   90.00
#
_symmetry.space_group_name_H-M   'P 1'
#
loop_
_entity.id
_entity.type
_entity.pdbx_description
1 polymer ?
#
loop_
_entity_poly.entity_id
_entity_poly.type
_entity_poly.pdbx_seq_one_letter_code
_entity_poly.pdbx_strand_id
1 'polypeptide(L)'
;MGKFGMMPSHPGAFIRRQVLEPLDLSISQAAKILSIRRATLSNLVNEKSGLSPEMALRLEKAFDIRMDFLLRMQALYDTERMRQTRKKIDVVRFQPQP
;
A
#
# COMPACT_ATOMS: atom_id res chain seq x y z
N MET A 1 21.50 6.71 -7.99
CA MET A 1 21.07 6.89 -8.08
C MET A 1 20.13 6.48 -8.86
N GLY A 2 20.06 5.89 -9.71
CA GLY A 2 19.02 5.57 -10.60
C GLY A 2 17.75 5.32 -9.97
N LYS A 3 17.77 4.94 -8.85
CA LYS A 3 16.57 4.76 -8.20
C LYS A 3 15.90 6.03 -8.05
N PHE A 4 16.55 7.05 -8.36
CA PHE A 4 15.95 8.32 -8.29
C PHE A 4 14.78 8.40 -9.23
N GLY A 5 13.67 8.89 -8.77
CA GLY A 5 12.48 9.02 -9.56
C GLY A 5 11.63 7.78 -9.65
N MET A 6 12.11 6.67 -9.14
CA MET A 6 11.29 5.47 -9.11
C MET A 6 10.29 5.55 -7.98
N MET A 7 9.03 5.18 -8.29
CA MET A 7 8.00 5.12 -7.28
C MET A 7 8.22 3.93 -6.36
N PRO A 8 8.01 4.10 -5.06
CA PRO A 8 7.95 2.94 -4.18
C PRO A 8 6.81 2.02 -4.60
N SER A 9 6.95 0.75 -4.33
CA SER A 9 5.92 -0.21 -4.68
C SER A 9 4.67 0.01 -3.85
N HIS A 10 3.53 -0.13 -4.49
CA HIS A 10 2.26 -0.15 -3.78
C HIS A 10 2.17 -1.46 -3.01
N PRO A 11 1.65 -1.45 -1.77
CA PRO A 11 1.52 -2.70 -1.01
C PRO A 11 0.74 -3.77 -1.75
N GLY A 12 -0.24 -3.39 -2.56
CA GLY A 12 -1.00 -4.36 -3.33
C GLY A 12 -0.14 -5.14 -4.30
N ALA A 13 0.80 -4.46 -4.97
CA ALA A 13 1.71 -5.14 -5.87
C ALA A 13 2.63 -6.10 -5.12
N PHE A 14 3.07 -5.71 -3.93
CA PHE A 14 3.88 -6.57 -3.07
C PHE A 14 3.11 -7.83 -2.69
N ILE A 15 1.86 -7.65 -2.25
CA ILE A 15 1.02 -8.78 -1.85
C ILE A 15 0.82 -9.74 -3.01
N ARG A 16 0.55 -9.22 -4.19
CA ARG A 16 0.37 -10.06 -5.37
C ARG A 16 1.60 -10.90 -5.65
N ARG A 17 2.77 -10.27 -5.69
CA ARG A 17 3.99 -10.95 -6.11
C ARG A 17 4.64 -11.79 -5.02
N GLN A 18 4.51 -11.37 -3.77
CA GLN A 18 5.22 -12.03 -2.68
C GLN A 18 4.34 -12.98 -1.86
N VAL A 19 3.03 -12.91 -2.02
CA VAL A 19 2.11 -13.74 -1.26
C VAL A 19 1.26 -14.60 -2.18
N LEU A 20 0.50 -13.97 -3.07
CA LEU A 20 -0.46 -14.72 -3.86
C LEU A 20 0.21 -15.64 -4.88
N GLU A 21 1.15 -15.09 -5.65
CA GLU A 21 1.81 -15.87 -6.69
C GLU A 21 2.65 -17.02 -6.14
N PRO A 22 3.52 -16.78 -5.15
CA PRO A 22 4.32 -17.89 -4.62
C PRO A 22 3.49 -19.00 -3.97
N LEU A 23 2.35 -18.65 -3.38
CA LEU A 23 1.49 -19.62 -2.71
C LEU A 23 0.41 -20.18 -3.64
N ASP A 24 0.42 -19.72 -4.89
CA ASP A 24 -0.56 -20.16 -5.90
C ASP A 24 -1.99 -19.93 -5.41
N LEU A 25 -2.23 -18.76 -4.80
CA LEU A 25 -3.55 -18.42 -4.30
C LEU A 25 -4.24 -17.47 -5.26
N SER A 26 -5.50 -17.77 -5.56
CA SER A 26 -6.34 -16.84 -6.29
C SER A 26 -6.79 -15.74 -5.35
N ILE A 27 -7.29 -14.65 -5.91
CA ILE A 27 -7.83 -13.55 -5.11
C ILE A 27 -8.97 -14.06 -4.25
N SER A 28 -9.83 -14.91 -4.81
CA SER A 28 -10.96 -15.47 -4.05
C SER A 28 -10.49 -16.31 -2.87
N GLN A 29 -9.48 -17.15 -3.09
CA GLN A 29 -8.96 -17.99 -2.01
C GLN A 29 -8.33 -17.15 -0.91
N ALA A 30 -7.53 -16.17 -1.29
CA ALA A 30 -6.87 -15.30 -0.31
C ALA A 30 -7.87 -14.44 0.44
N ALA A 31 -8.90 -13.95 -0.23
CA ALA A 31 -9.93 -13.16 0.43
C ALA A 31 -10.63 -13.99 1.50
N LYS A 32 -10.88 -15.26 1.20
CA LYS A 32 -11.49 -16.16 2.16
C LYS A 32 -10.59 -16.36 3.38
N ILE A 33 -9.30 -16.58 3.13
CA ILE A 33 -8.33 -16.74 4.21
C ILE A 33 -8.30 -15.50 5.10
N LEU A 34 -8.37 -14.31 4.47
CA LEU A 34 -8.33 -13.05 5.20
C LEU A 34 -9.68 -12.63 5.79
N SER A 35 -10.73 -13.38 5.50
CA SER A 35 -12.10 -13.08 5.93
C SER A 35 -12.57 -11.71 5.45
N ILE A 36 -12.34 -11.43 4.18
CA ILE A 36 -12.78 -10.19 3.56
C ILE A 36 -13.46 -10.51 2.24
N ARG A 37 -14.12 -9.51 1.67
CA ARG A 37 -14.75 -9.66 0.37
C ARG A 37 -13.70 -9.76 -0.72
N ARG A 38 -14.01 -10.54 -1.75
CA ARG A 38 -13.12 -10.66 -2.90
C ARG A 38 -12.86 -9.28 -3.52
N ALA A 39 -13.90 -8.44 -3.63
CA ALA A 39 -13.74 -7.12 -4.23
C ALA A 39 -12.78 -6.25 -3.43
N THR A 40 -12.79 -6.37 -2.11
CA THR A 40 -11.88 -5.60 -1.26
C THR A 40 -10.42 -5.96 -1.55
N LEU A 41 -10.13 -7.24 -1.64
CA LEU A 41 -8.77 -7.67 -1.93
C LEU A 41 -8.39 -7.35 -3.37
N SER A 42 -9.33 -7.51 -4.30
CA SER A 42 -9.07 -7.18 -5.71
C SER A 42 -8.69 -5.72 -5.86
N ASN A 43 -9.40 -4.82 -5.19
CA ASN A 43 -9.06 -3.41 -5.26
C ASN A 43 -7.66 -3.12 -4.71
N LEU A 44 -7.30 -3.78 -3.62
CA LEU A 44 -5.98 -3.58 -3.04
C LEU A 44 -4.86 -4.07 -3.96
N VAL A 45 -4.97 -5.31 -4.46
CA VAL A 45 -3.89 -5.87 -5.28
C VAL A 45 -3.83 -5.25 -6.67
N ASN A 46 -4.89 -4.59 -7.10
CA ASN A 46 -4.90 -3.84 -8.36
C ASN A 46 -4.61 -2.35 -8.12
N GLU A 47 -4.18 -2.00 -6.92
CA GLU A 47 -3.73 -0.66 -6.58
C GLU A 47 -4.82 0.41 -6.71
N LYS A 48 -6.08 -0.01 -6.58
CA LYS A 48 -7.21 0.91 -6.62
C LYS A 48 -7.55 1.46 -5.25
N SER A 49 -7.04 0.84 -4.20
CA SER A 49 -7.24 1.31 -2.84
C SER A 49 -5.93 1.14 -2.07
N GLY A 50 -5.79 1.90 -0.99
CA GLY A 50 -4.62 1.78 -0.13
C GLY A 50 -4.80 0.69 0.91
N LEU A 51 -3.73 0.43 1.64
CA LEU A 51 -3.71 -0.57 2.70
C LEU A 51 -4.06 0.09 4.01
N SER A 52 -5.12 -0.38 4.67
CA SER A 52 -5.50 0.13 5.97
C SER A 52 -4.78 -0.62 7.08
N PRO A 53 -4.72 -0.06 8.30
CA PRO A 53 -4.14 -0.79 9.42
C PRO A 53 -4.85 -2.11 9.70
N GLU A 54 -6.16 -2.14 9.57
CA GLU A 54 -6.90 -3.39 9.79
C GLU A 54 -6.48 -4.46 8.77
N MET A 55 -6.37 -4.08 7.49
CA MET A 55 -5.97 -5.03 6.48
C MET A 55 -4.54 -5.50 6.72
N ALA A 56 -3.65 -4.58 7.14
CA ALA A 56 -2.28 -4.96 7.45
C ALA A 56 -2.23 -5.98 8.59
N LEU A 57 -3.08 -5.82 9.59
CA LEU A 57 -3.14 -6.80 10.68
C LEU A 57 -3.67 -8.14 10.20
N ARG A 58 -4.66 -8.15 9.33
CA ARG A 58 -5.16 -9.40 8.78
C ARG A 58 -4.07 -10.14 8.02
N LEU A 59 -3.29 -9.42 7.24
CA LEU A 59 -2.18 -10.01 6.49
C LEU A 59 -1.09 -10.54 7.43
N GLU A 60 -0.83 -9.83 8.51
CA GLU A 60 0.14 -10.30 9.48
C GLU A 60 -0.34 -11.60 10.13
N LYS A 61 -1.61 -11.66 10.52
CA LYS A 61 -2.15 -12.85 11.15
C LYS A 61 -2.19 -14.05 10.22
N ALA A 62 -2.56 -13.83 8.96
CA ALA A 62 -2.76 -14.94 8.04
C ALA A 62 -1.47 -15.38 7.37
N PHE A 63 -0.57 -14.46 7.05
CA PHE A 63 0.62 -14.76 6.24
C PHE A 63 1.93 -14.38 6.91
N ASP A 64 1.88 -13.96 8.16
CA ASP A 64 3.08 -13.65 8.93
C ASP A 64 3.94 -12.56 8.29
N ILE A 65 3.29 -11.56 7.73
CA ILE A 65 3.96 -10.40 7.17
C ILE A 65 3.80 -9.26 8.17
N ARG A 66 4.91 -8.66 8.56
CA ARG A 66 4.86 -7.62 9.60
C ARG A 66 3.95 -6.47 9.16
N MET A 67 3.03 -6.12 10.06
CA MET A 67 2.07 -5.05 9.82
C MET A 67 2.79 -3.72 9.59
N ASP A 68 3.80 -3.42 10.42
CA ASP A 68 4.51 -2.15 10.31
C ASP A 68 5.28 -2.04 8.99
N PHE A 69 5.82 -3.14 8.49
CA PHE A 69 6.49 -3.15 7.20
C PHE A 69 5.51 -2.77 6.09
N LEU A 70 4.32 -3.38 6.11
CA LEU A 70 3.31 -3.10 5.09
C LEU A 70 2.83 -1.65 5.17
N LEU A 71 2.65 -1.13 6.38
CA LEU A 71 2.19 0.25 6.54
C LEU A 71 3.25 1.27 6.16
N ARG A 72 4.53 0.95 6.38
CA ARG A 72 5.60 1.81 5.91
C ARG A 72 5.62 1.87 4.40
N MET A 73 5.39 0.74 3.75
CA MET A 73 5.34 0.71 2.30
C MET A 73 4.22 1.60 1.78
N GLN A 74 3.05 1.55 2.44
CA GLN A 74 1.94 2.41 2.07
C GLN A 74 2.30 3.88 2.25
N ALA A 75 2.94 4.22 3.38
CA ALA A 75 3.31 5.59 3.66
C ALA A 75 4.30 6.15 2.64
N LEU A 76 5.28 5.34 2.26
CA LEU A 76 6.25 5.76 1.24
C LEU A 76 5.59 5.98 -0.10
N TYR A 77 4.69 5.08 -0.47
CA TYR A 77 3.97 5.21 -1.73
C TYR A 77 3.11 6.49 -1.73
N ASP A 78 2.37 6.72 -0.65
CA ASP A 78 1.51 7.89 -0.55
C ASP A 78 2.34 9.18 -0.56
N THR A 79 3.46 9.17 0.14
CA THR A 79 4.34 10.33 0.23
C THR A 79 4.85 10.71 -1.15
N GLU A 80 5.33 9.73 -1.89
CA GLU A 80 5.89 10.02 -3.21
C GLU A 80 4.82 10.47 -4.19
N ARG A 81 3.65 9.87 -4.14
CA ARG A 81 2.55 10.31 -4.99
C ARG A 81 2.16 11.75 -4.69
N MET A 82 2.09 12.09 -3.39
CA MET A 82 1.71 13.45 -3.01
C MET A 82 2.77 14.45 -3.45
N ARG A 83 4.05 14.08 -3.36
CA ARG A 83 5.12 14.97 -3.80
C ARG A 83 5.04 15.26 -5.29
N GLN A 84 4.58 14.30 -6.08
CA GLN A 84 4.41 14.52 -7.51
C GLN A 84 3.29 15.50 -7.81
N THR A 85 2.37 15.69 -6.89
CA THR A 85 1.25 16.61 -7.08
C THR A 85 1.39 17.89 -6.27
N ARG A 86 2.52 18.10 -5.58
CA ARG A 86 2.65 19.21 -4.65
C ARG A 86 2.45 20.57 -5.30
N LYS A 87 2.73 20.71 -6.59
CA LYS A 87 2.55 21.98 -7.27
C LYS A 87 1.09 22.37 -7.40
N LYS A 88 0.18 21.42 -7.19
CA LYS A 88 -1.24 21.68 -7.29
C LYS A 88 -1.84 22.11 -5.96
N ILE A 89 -1.04 22.10 -4.90
CA ILE A 89 -1.51 22.47 -3.57
C ILE A 89 -1.07 23.89 -3.30
N ASP A 90 -2.06 24.76 -3.15
CA ASP A 90 -1.84 26.19 -3.02
C ASP A 90 -1.69 26.58 -1.55
N VAL A 91 -0.53 26.26 -0.99
CA VAL A 91 -0.21 26.59 0.40
C VAL A 91 1.16 27.26 0.42
N VAL A 92 1.25 28.38 1.05
CA VAL A 92 2.48 29.17 1.14
C VAL A 92 3.01 29.08 2.56
N ARG A 93 4.33 29.05 2.68
CA ARG A 93 4.97 28.98 4.00
C ARG A 93 4.54 30.17 4.85
N PHE A 94 4.17 29.90 6.08
CA PHE A 94 3.85 30.95 7.04
C PHE A 94 5.12 31.75 7.37
N GLN A 95 4.99 33.06 7.37
CA GLN A 95 6.10 33.95 7.71
C GLN A 95 5.74 34.66 9.02
N PRO A 96 6.38 34.30 10.14
CA PRO A 96 6.07 34.97 11.41
C PRO A 96 6.46 36.43 11.33
N GLN A 97 5.66 37.28 11.96
CA GLN A 97 5.99 38.70 12.03
C GLN A 97 7.13 38.93 13.02
N PRO A 98 8.07 39.85 12.75
CA PRO A 98 9.15 40.13 13.67
C PRO A 98 8.68 40.75 14.98
#